data_502d1ef9eeb58004c46aebf10d77f053
#
_entry.id   502d1ef9eeb58004c46aebf10d77f053
#
_cell.length_a   1.000
_cell.length_b   1.000
_cell.length_c   1.000
_cell.angle_alpha   90.00
_cell.angle_beta   90.00
_cell.angle_gamma   90.00
#
_symmetry.space_group_name_H-M   'P 1'
#
loop_
_entity.id
_entity.type
_entity.pdbx_description
1 polymer ?
#
loop_
_entity_poly.entity_id
_entity_poly.type
_entity_poly.pdbx_seq_one_letter_code
_entity_poly.pdbx_strand_id
1 'polypeptide(L)'
;MLINNSSANAKYNMVLNEKKISPSKTNCNLQWLKGALTPMLLDTETKFCDIECKFTIEAETEDEFEFKFSELNKEIIECVLKFDDINRLYKCYIQSVKEPVRITPYNWEFTCNWIGYKFSNEIIVKIKKEDSKNIKVRGNLKTPAMVEITPSIDLIDLVINGLANDPITIKNLHANKKIIIDGKEGTVTEECINKFKDTDLWEFPFLNPGINKISLSKNSCDVVVKYEPRYL
;
A
#
# COMPACT_ATOMS: atom_id res chain seq x y z
N MET A 1 -20.07 -4.51 -0.70
CA MET A 1 -18.69 -4.46 -0.15
C MET A 1 -17.87 -5.60 -0.70
N LEU A 2 -16.58 -5.38 -1.01
CA LEU A 2 -15.66 -6.43 -1.44
C LEU A 2 -14.59 -6.66 -0.37
N ILE A 3 -14.20 -7.92 -0.20
CA ILE A 3 -13.03 -8.39 0.57
C ILE A 3 -12.11 -9.09 -0.44
N ASN A 4 -10.87 -8.64 -0.56
CA ASN A 4 -9.88 -9.17 -1.54
C ASN A 4 -10.46 -9.29 -2.97
N ASN A 5 -11.18 -8.25 -3.43
CA ASN A 5 -11.89 -8.17 -4.71
C ASN A 5 -13.07 -9.16 -4.89
N SER A 6 -13.41 -9.95 -3.87
CA SER A 6 -14.55 -10.88 -3.89
C SER A 6 -15.75 -10.25 -3.17
N SER A 7 -16.96 -10.47 -3.66
CA SER A 7 -18.17 -10.00 -2.99
C SER A 7 -18.40 -10.78 -1.70
N ALA A 8 -18.42 -10.06 -0.57
CA ALA A 8 -18.70 -10.64 0.75
C ALA A 8 -20.09 -11.31 0.80
N ASN A 9 -21.07 -10.68 0.15
CA ASN A 9 -22.42 -11.24 0.05
C ASN A 9 -22.45 -12.54 -0.77
N ALA A 10 -21.85 -12.52 -1.97
CA ALA A 10 -21.88 -13.70 -2.85
C ALA A 10 -21.12 -14.92 -2.27
N LYS A 11 -20.07 -14.67 -1.48
CA LYS A 11 -19.21 -15.73 -0.94
C LYS A 11 -19.71 -16.30 0.37
N TYR A 12 -20.23 -15.45 1.26
CA TYR A 12 -20.57 -15.82 2.63
C TYR A 12 -22.04 -15.59 3.00
N ASN A 13 -22.89 -15.12 2.08
CA ASN A 13 -24.21 -14.55 2.40
C ASN A 13 -24.12 -13.49 3.50
N MET A 14 -23.07 -12.63 3.40
CA MET A 14 -22.75 -11.66 4.44
C MET A 14 -23.17 -10.25 4.02
N VAL A 15 -23.86 -9.56 4.91
CA VAL A 15 -24.30 -8.17 4.73
C VAL A 15 -23.57 -7.27 5.71
N LEU A 16 -23.08 -6.14 5.22
CA LEU A 16 -22.53 -5.07 6.06
C LEU A 16 -23.67 -4.21 6.61
N ASN A 17 -23.88 -4.23 7.93
CA ASN A 17 -24.93 -3.46 8.59
C ASN A 17 -24.46 -2.05 8.95
N GLU A 18 -23.26 -1.96 9.52
CA GLU A 18 -22.67 -0.70 9.98
C GLU A 18 -21.17 -0.70 9.74
N LYS A 19 -20.63 0.49 9.42
CA LYS A 19 -19.18 0.70 9.39
C LYS A 19 -18.83 2.00 10.10
N LYS A 20 -17.71 1.97 10.81
CA LYS A 20 -17.05 3.15 11.39
C LYS A 20 -15.60 3.17 10.96
N ILE A 21 -15.16 4.22 10.32
CA ILE A 21 -13.79 4.40 9.87
C ILE A 21 -13.27 5.68 10.53
N SER A 22 -12.31 5.53 11.43
CA SER A 22 -11.65 6.68 12.05
C SER A 22 -10.69 7.36 11.06
N PRO A 23 -10.39 8.65 11.25
CA PRO A 23 -9.25 9.26 10.57
C PRO A 23 -7.94 8.52 10.92
N SER A 24 -6.95 8.59 10.03
CA SER A 24 -5.61 8.09 10.33
C SER A 24 -5.02 8.85 11.52
N LYS A 25 -4.43 8.12 12.47
CA LYS A 25 -3.81 8.73 13.65
C LYS A 25 -2.50 9.39 13.23
N THR A 26 -2.33 10.66 13.57
CA THR A 26 -1.11 11.40 13.32
C THR A 26 -0.49 11.79 14.67
N ASN A 27 0.72 11.33 14.91
CA ASN A 27 1.51 11.71 16.08
C ASN A 27 2.51 12.78 15.68
N CYS A 28 2.47 13.92 16.39
CA CYS A 28 3.46 14.99 16.26
C CYS A 28 4.48 14.89 17.41
N ASN A 29 5.73 14.74 17.07
CA ASN A 29 6.82 14.80 18.04
C ASN A 29 7.25 16.26 18.19
N LEU A 30 6.87 16.86 19.32
CA LEU A 30 7.10 18.27 19.64
C LEU A 30 8.14 18.40 20.75
N GLN A 31 9.08 19.34 20.60
CA GLN A 31 10.02 19.69 21.63
C GLN A 31 9.88 21.18 21.99
N TRP A 32 9.71 21.46 23.29
CA TRP A 32 9.69 22.83 23.78
C TRP A 32 11.04 23.15 24.43
N LEU A 33 11.84 23.95 23.76
CA LEU A 33 13.14 24.38 24.30
C LEU A 33 12.94 25.41 25.38
N LYS A 34 13.80 25.37 26.43
CA LYS A 34 13.75 26.35 27.54
C LYS A 34 13.94 27.76 26.99
N GLY A 35 12.97 28.64 27.27
CA GLY A 35 12.98 30.03 26.80
C GLY A 35 12.42 30.26 25.39
N ALA A 36 12.03 29.23 24.68
CA ALA A 36 11.35 29.41 23.41
C ALA A 36 9.87 29.80 23.60
N LEU A 37 9.36 30.66 22.71
CA LEU A 37 7.96 31.08 22.73
C LEU A 37 7.02 30.11 22.00
N THR A 38 7.57 29.23 21.16
CA THR A 38 6.82 28.24 20.36
C THR A 38 7.53 26.89 20.42
N PRO A 39 6.78 25.76 20.37
CA PRO A 39 7.39 24.44 20.28
C PRO A 39 7.99 24.22 18.88
N MET A 40 9.01 23.42 18.81
CA MET A 40 9.61 22.91 17.58
C MET A 40 8.96 21.57 17.21
N LEU A 41 8.43 21.46 15.99
CA LEU A 41 7.99 20.19 15.44
C LEU A 41 9.22 19.47 14.89
N LEU A 42 9.58 18.33 15.52
CA LEU A 42 10.72 17.51 15.11
C LEU A 42 10.34 16.54 14.02
N ASP A 43 9.19 15.86 14.18
CA ASP A 43 8.75 14.82 13.27
C ASP A 43 7.22 14.65 13.33
N THR A 44 6.66 14.09 12.26
CA THR A 44 5.24 13.76 12.15
C THR A 44 5.09 12.34 11.63
N GLU A 45 4.53 11.47 12.44
CA GLU A 45 4.32 10.07 12.12
C GLU A 45 2.83 9.82 11.87
N THR A 46 2.49 9.34 10.67
CA THR A 46 1.13 8.91 10.33
C THR A 46 0.97 7.42 10.60
N LYS A 47 -0.02 7.10 11.43
CA LYS A 47 -0.36 5.72 11.80
C LYS A 47 -1.61 5.24 11.07
N PHE A 48 -1.99 3.99 11.35
CA PHE A 48 -3.20 3.39 10.81
C PHE A 48 -4.47 4.14 11.23
N CYS A 49 -5.53 3.98 10.43
CA CYS A 49 -6.90 4.25 10.85
C CYS A 49 -7.52 2.98 11.47
N ASP A 50 -8.45 3.15 12.40
CA ASP A 50 -9.25 2.06 12.93
C ASP A 50 -10.49 1.89 12.05
N ILE A 51 -10.84 0.64 11.75
CA ILE A 51 -12.00 0.28 10.92
C ILE A 51 -12.82 -0.75 11.69
N GLU A 52 -14.02 -0.36 12.10
CA GLU A 52 -14.99 -1.25 12.74
C GLU A 52 -16.13 -1.51 11.75
N CYS A 53 -16.45 -2.79 11.52
CA CYS A 53 -17.57 -3.16 10.69
C CYS A 53 -18.43 -4.22 11.40
N LYS A 54 -19.74 -4.00 11.37
CA LYS A 54 -20.75 -4.89 11.91
C LYS A 54 -21.42 -5.63 10.76
N PHE A 55 -21.45 -6.94 10.84
CA PHE A 55 -21.94 -7.83 9.79
C PHE A 55 -23.03 -8.75 10.28
N THR A 56 -23.87 -9.19 9.34
CA THR A 56 -24.75 -10.34 9.52
C THR A 56 -24.43 -11.38 8.46
N ILE A 57 -24.26 -12.64 8.89
CA ILE A 57 -24.17 -13.81 8.02
C ILE A 57 -25.50 -14.56 8.11
N GLU A 58 -26.05 -14.93 6.95
CA GLU A 58 -27.20 -15.83 6.84
C GLU A 58 -26.72 -17.25 6.56
N ALA A 59 -27.22 -18.20 7.37
CA ALA A 59 -26.97 -19.63 7.23
C ALA A 59 -28.22 -20.43 7.64
N GLU A 60 -28.44 -21.57 7.01
CA GLU A 60 -29.62 -22.45 7.34
C GLU A 60 -29.37 -23.24 8.62
N THR A 61 -28.12 -23.61 8.90
CA THR A 61 -27.70 -24.38 10.07
C THR A 61 -26.52 -23.71 10.78
N GLU A 62 -26.34 -24.14 12.05
CA GLU A 62 -25.17 -23.67 12.82
C GLU A 62 -23.85 -24.18 12.26
N ASP A 63 -23.83 -25.43 11.78
CA ASP A 63 -22.63 -26.00 11.11
C ASP A 63 -22.25 -25.21 9.84
N GLU A 64 -23.23 -24.77 9.05
CA GLU A 64 -22.99 -23.93 7.89
C GLU A 64 -22.43 -22.56 8.28
N PHE A 65 -22.98 -21.96 9.35
CA PHE A 65 -22.47 -20.71 9.89
C PHE A 65 -21.02 -20.87 10.34
N GLU A 66 -20.71 -21.87 11.17
CA GLU A 66 -19.37 -22.12 11.68
C GLU A 66 -18.35 -22.33 10.54
N PHE A 67 -18.73 -23.04 9.49
CA PHE A 67 -17.89 -23.23 8.32
C PHE A 67 -17.61 -21.90 7.61
N LYS A 68 -18.66 -21.12 7.28
CA LYS A 68 -18.53 -19.80 6.62
C LYS A 68 -17.72 -18.84 7.48
N PHE A 69 -17.96 -18.81 8.78
CA PHE A 69 -17.29 -17.93 9.72
C PHE A 69 -15.80 -18.28 9.88
N SER A 70 -15.47 -19.57 9.90
CA SER A 70 -14.10 -20.05 9.94
C SER A 70 -13.31 -19.64 8.70
N GLU A 71 -13.87 -19.84 7.49
CA GLU A 71 -13.25 -19.42 6.23
C GLU A 71 -13.10 -17.90 6.14
N LEU A 72 -14.11 -17.16 6.60
CA LEU A 72 -14.04 -15.70 6.68
C LEU A 72 -12.91 -15.25 7.59
N ASN A 73 -12.80 -15.80 8.80
CA ASN A 73 -11.77 -15.45 9.78
C ASN A 73 -10.36 -15.64 9.21
N LYS A 74 -10.15 -16.67 8.41
CA LYS A 74 -8.86 -16.90 7.73
C LYS A 74 -8.58 -15.81 6.66
N GLU A 75 -9.60 -15.40 5.92
CA GLU A 75 -9.44 -14.42 4.83
C GLU A 75 -9.24 -12.99 5.33
N ILE A 76 -9.82 -12.63 6.48
CA ILE A 76 -9.79 -11.25 7.01
C ILE A 76 -8.57 -10.92 7.86
N ILE A 77 -7.65 -11.87 8.10
CA ILE A 77 -6.41 -11.63 8.87
C ILE A 77 -5.63 -10.48 8.26
N GLU A 78 -5.39 -10.56 6.96
CA GLU A 78 -4.80 -9.51 6.13
C GLU A 78 -5.62 -9.40 4.86
N CYS A 79 -6.31 -8.28 4.67
CA CYS A 79 -7.23 -8.13 3.54
C CYS A 79 -7.23 -6.73 2.96
N VAL A 80 -7.81 -6.63 1.76
CA VAL A 80 -8.15 -5.36 1.13
C VAL A 80 -9.66 -5.19 1.13
N LEU A 81 -10.13 -4.17 1.84
CA LEU A 81 -11.55 -3.82 1.88
C LEU A 81 -11.88 -2.73 0.86
N LYS A 82 -12.99 -2.91 0.14
CA LYS A 82 -13.57 -1.91 -0.72
C LYS A 82 -15.06 -1.75 -0.37
N PHE A 83 -15.43 -0.55 0.05
CA PHE A 83 -16.81 -0.17 0.32
C PHE A 83 -17.46 0.41 -0.95
N ASP A 84 -18.77 0.18 -1.13
CA ASP A 84 -19.48 0.59 -2.36
C ASP A 84 -19.66 2.10 -2.46
N ASP A 85 -19.73 2.79 -1.32
CA ASP A 85 -19.92 4.25 -1.19
C ASP A 85 -18.60 5.04 -1.10
N ILE A 86 -17.44 4.35 -1.04
CA ILE A 86 -16.13 5.01 -0.89
C ILE A 86 -15.22 4.57 -2.04
N ASN A 87 -14.77 5.54 -2.84
CA ASN A 87 -13.83 5.27 -3.92
C ASN A 87 -12.37 5.22 -3.42
N ARG A 88 -12.12 4.43 -2.40
CA ARG A 88 -10.80 4.13 -1.85
C ARG A 88 -10.75 2.68 -1.44
N LEU A 89 -9.55 2.12 -1.45
CA LEU A 89 -9.22 0.80 -0.93
C LEU A 89 -8.59 0.94 0.46
N TYR A 90 -8.79 -0.06 1.29
CA TYR A 90 -8.22 -0.12 2.63
C TYR A 90 -7.42 -1.42 2.76
N LYS A 91 -6.10 -1.34 2.93
CA LYS A 91 -5.29 -2.48 3.35
C LYS A 91 -5.46 -2.63 4.85
N CYS A 92 -5.98 -3.76 5.28
CA CYS A 92 -6.46 -3.99 6.64
C CYS A 92 -5.77 -5.19 7.27
N TYR A 93 -5.54 -5.10 8.57
CA TYR A 93 -5.02 -6.15 9.43
C TYR A 93 -5.94 -6.31 10.61
N ILE A 94 -6.43 -7.53 10.87
CA ILE A 94 -7.40 -7.80 11.93
C ILE A 94 -6.80 -7.53 13.31
N GLN A 95 -7.57 -6.89 14.19
CA GLN A 95 -7.23 -6.70 15.59
C GLN A 95 -8.07 -7.57 16.50
N SER A 96 -9.36 -7.66 16.20
CA SER A 96 -10.28 -8.51 16.94
C SER A 96 -11.55 -8.80 16.14
N VAL A 97 -12.12 -9.95 16.41
CA VAL A 97 -13.47 -10.31 15.98
C VAL A 97 -14.29 -10.55 17.25
N LYS A 98 -15.39 -9.84 17.40
CA LYS A 98 -16.31 -10.06 18.55
C LYS A 98 -17.07 -11.35 18.34
N GLU A 99 -17.39 -12.01 19.44
CA GLU A 99 -18.17 -13.25 19.46
C GLU A 99 -19.47 -13.09 18.66
N PRO A 100 -19.77 -14.02 17.75
CA PRO A 100 -21.01 -13.98 16.98
C PRO A 100 -22.23 -14.19 17.88
N VAL A 101 -23.26 -13.40 17.63
CA VAL A 101 -24.55 -13.51 18.34
C VAL A 101 -25.62 -13.91 17.35
N ARG A 102 -26.32 -15.01 17.64
CA ARG A 102 -27.46 -15.44 16.85
C ARG A 102 -28.68 -14.56 17.16
N ILE A 103 -29.13 -13.77 16.17
CA ILE A 103 -30.26 -12.83 16.31
C ILE A 103 -31.57 -13.38 15.78
N THR A 104 -31.53 -14.31 14.83
CA THR A 104 -32.69 -15.07 14.35
C THR A 104 -32.28 -16.52 14.09
N PRO A 105 -33.20 -17.44 13.79
CA PRO A 105 -32.86 -18.84 13.47
C PRO A 105 -31.84 -18.99 12.35
N TYR A 106 -31.72 -17.99 11.45
CA TYR A 106 -30.89 -18.05 10.24
C TYR A 106 -29.84 -16.95 10.18
N ASN A 107 -29.73 -16.03 11.16
CA ASN A 107 -28.85 -14.88 11.10
C ASN A 107 -27.98 -14.77 12.34
N TRP A 108 -26.66 -14.61 12.10
CA TRP A 108 -25.64 -14.35 13.12
C TRP A 108 -24.99 -13.00 12.87
N GLU A 109 -24.93 -12.19 13.92
CA GLU A 109 -24.33 -10.87 13.90
C GLU A 109 -23.00 -10.88 14.65
N PHE A 110 -21.99 -10.23 14.07
CA PHE A 110 -20.67 -10.07 14.67
C PHE A 110 -20.02 -8.77 14.23
N THR A 111 -18.94 -8.38 14.93
CA THR A 111 -18.19 -7.16 14.64
C THR A 111 -16.71 -7.50 14.44
N CYS A 112 -16.14 -7.01 13.34
CA CYS A 112 -14.71 -7.07 13.08
C CYS A 112 -14.08 -5.71 13.29
N ASN A 113 -12.91 -5.67 13.93
CA ASN A 113 -12.10 -4.50 14.13
C ASN A 113 -10.75 -4.68 13.43
N TRP A 114 -10.41 -3.78 12.53
CA TRP A 114 -9.13 -3.74 11.83
C TRP A 114 -8.39 -2.45 12.11
N ILE A 115 -7.09 -2.51 11.92
CA ILE A 115 -6.28 -1.32 11.61
C ILE A 115 -5.88 -1.37 10.15
N GLY A 116 -5.77 -0.21 9.51
CA GLY A 116 -5.45 -0.18 8.10
C GLY A 116 -5.01 1.18 7.61
N TYR A 117 -4.70 1.25 6.32
CA TYR A 117 -4.38 2.50 5.63
C TYR A 117 -5.12 2.58 4.30
N LYS A 118 -5.39 3.83 3.88
CA LYS A 118 -6.14 4.13 2.65
C LYS A 118 -5.20 4.24 1.47
N PHE A 119 -5.58 3.66 0.34
CA PHE A 119 -4.85 3.79 -0.93
C PHE A 119 -5.81 3.78 -2.13
N SER A 120 -5.30 4.06 -3.31
CA SER A 120 -6.01 3.91 -4.58
C SER A 120 -5.39 2.80 -5.42
N ASN A 121 -6.09 2.42 -6.49
CA ASN A 121 -5.56 1.47 -7.46
C ASN A 121 -4.17 1.88 -7.95
N GLU A 122 -3.38 0.87 -8.31
CA GLU A 122 -2.04 1.03 -8.85
C GLU A 122 -2.05 1.94 -10.10
N ILE A 123 -1.09 2.83 -10.15
CA ILE A 123 -0.81 3.70 -11.31
C ILE A 123 0.53 3.26 -11.90
N ILE A 124 0.54 3.05 -13.22
CA ILE A 124 1.71 2.63 -13.97
C ILE A 124 2.15 3.78 -14.88
N VAL A 125 3.38 4.26 -14.68
CA VAL A 125 3.99 5.30 -15.52
C VAL A 125 5.18 4.72 -16.25
N LYS A 126 5.18 4.83 -17.57
CA LYS A 126 6.28 4.36 -18.44
C LYS A 126 7.14 5.53 -18.88
N ILE A 127 8.45 5.39 -18.74
CA ILE A 127 9.49 6.30 -19.22
C ILE A 127 10.28 5.53 -20.27
N LYS A 128 10.03 5.83 -21.53
CA LYS A 128 10.62 5.09 -22.65
C LYS A 128 11.70 5.93 -23.31
N LYS A 129 12.96 5.59 -23.06
CA LYS A 129 14.14 6.26 -23.67
C LYS A 129 14.08 7.79 -23.56
N GLU A 130 13.52 8.29 -22.46
CA GLU A 130 13.44 9.71 -22.12
C GLU A 130 14.41 10.01 -20.97
N ASP A 131 15.03 11.18 -20.98
CA ASP A 131 15.96 11.58 -19.92
C ASP A 131 15.23 12.01 -18.64
N SER A 132 13.98 12.46 -18.75
CA SER A 132 13.18 12.83 -17.59
C SER A 132 11.68 12.79 -17.83
N LYS A 133 10.91 12.57 -16.73
CA LYS A 133 9.44 12.61 -16.73
C LYS A 133 8.88 13.15 -15.43
N ASN A 134 7.82 13.95 -15.54
CA ASN A 134 7.08 14.41 -14.38
C ASN A 134 5.93 13.45 -14.07
N ILE A 135 5.85 13.00 -12.81
CA ILE A 135 4.78 12.17 -12.30
C ILE A 135 3.98 12.96 -11.26
N LYS A 136 2.68 13.11 -11.48
CA LYS A 136 1.78 13.76 -10.53
C LYS A 136 1.10 12.70 -9.65
N VAL A 137 1.49 12.63 -8.39
CA VAL A 137 0.89 11.75 -7.37
C VAL A 137 -0.32 12.43 -6.76
N ARG A 138 -1.48 11.77 -6.82
CA ARG A 138 -2.76 12.29 -6.31
C ARG A 138 -2.97 12.06 -4.81
N GLY A 139 -2.15 11.21 -4.18
CA GLY A 139 -2.18 10.97 -2.73
C GLY A 139 -1.72 12.20 -1.94
N ASN A 140 -1.92 12.17 -0.63
CA ASN A 140 -1.42 13.19 0.31
C ASN A 140 -0.39 12.65 1.31
N LEU A 141 0.01 11.38 1.13
CA LEU A 141 1.08 10.74 1.88
C LEU A 141 2.21 10.26 0.95
N LYS A 142 3.43 10.21 1.51
CA LYS A 142 4.60 9.58 0.89
C LYS A 142 4.23 8.14 0.50
N THR A 143 4.47 7.78 -0.75
CA THR A 143 3.99 6.54 -1.36
C THR A 143 5.18 5.73 -1.84
N PRO A 144 5.37 4.47 -1.39
CA PRO A 144 6.42 3.61 -1.93
C PRO A 144 6.15 3.32 -3.40
N ALA A 145 7.22 3.21 -4.18
CA ALA A 145 7.17 2.94 -5.60
C ALA A 145 7.96 1.67 -5.94
N MET A 146 7.44 0.89 -6.88
CA MET A 146 8.17 -0.18 -7.53
C MET A 146 8.71 0.34 -8.86
N VAL A 147 9.97 0.13 -9.13
CA VAL A 147 10.66 0.60 -10.33
C VAL A 147 11.20 -0.60 -11.10
N GLU A 148 10.68 -0.81 -12.29
CA GLU A 148 11.18 -1.82 -13.23
C GLU A 148 12.07 -1.14 -14.27
N ILE A 149 13.27 -1.65 -14.48
CA ILE A 149 14.26 -1.10 -15.40
C ILE A 149 14.67 -2.20 -16.38
N THR A 150 14.56 -1.91 -17.67
CA THR A 150 14.99 -2.82 -18.72
C THR A 150 15.97 -2.07 -19.65
N PRO A 151 17.29 -2.31 -19.50
CA PRO A 151 18.29 -1.70 -20.37
C PRO A 151 18.25 -2.33 -21.77
N SER A 152 18.42 -1.53 -22.81
CA SER A 152 18.51 -2.01 -24.19
C SER A 152 19.92 -2.43 -24.61
N ILE A 153 20.92 -2.01 -23.85
CA ILE A 153 22.35 -2.36 -24.01
C ILE A 153 22.95 -2.60 -22.62
N ASP A 154 24.12 -3.23 -22.58
CA ASP A 154 24.87 -3.36 -21.33
C ASP A 154 25.32 -1.97 -20.83
N LEU A 155 25.09 -1.69 -19.54
CA LEU A 155 25.46 -0.45 -18.90
C LEU A 155 26.30 -0.71 -17.65
N ILE A 156 27.36 0.07 -17.47
CA ILE A 156 28.17 0.04 -16.26
C ILE A 156 27.36 0.52 -15.08
N ASP A 157 26.60 1.61 -15.27
CA ASP A 157 25.76 2.21 -14.26
C ASP A 157 24.54 2.93 -14.86
N LEU A 158 23.54 3.14 -14.04
CA LEU A 158 22.39 4.02 -14.29
C LEU A 158 22.06 4.76 -13.01
N VAL A 159 22.01 6.09 -13.07
CA VAL A 159 21.61 6.95 -11.95
C VAL A 159 20.19 7.44 -12.19
N ILE A 160 19.33 7.27 -11.18
CA ILE A 160 17.93 7.71 -11.19
C ILE A 160 17.74 8.74 -10.07
N ASN A 161 17.28 9.94 -10.42
CA ASN A 161 16.94 10.98 -9.47
C ASN A 161 15.43 11.14 -9.36
N GLY A 162 14.96 11.60 -8.19
CA GLY A 162 13.56 11.95 -7.94
C GLY A 162 12.68 10.79 -7.47
N LEU A 163 13.27 9.63 -7.15
CA LEU A 163 12.61 8.46 -6.55
C LEU A 163 12.99 8.24 -5.09
N ALA A 164 13.89 9.04 -4.56
CA ALA A 164 14.32 9.07 -3.16
C ALA A 164 14.86 10.48 -2.87
N ASN A 165 15.27 10.76 -1.62
CA ASN A 165 15.95 12.01 -1.31
C ASN A 165 17.32 12.09 -2.00
N ASP A 166 18.03 10.96 -2.02
CA ASP A 166 19.32 10.81 -2.70
C ASP A 166 19.17 10.06 -4.04
N PRO A 167 20.12 10.23 -4.97
CA PRO A 167 20.14 9.47 -6.22
C PRO A 167 20.21 7.96 -5.97
N ILE A 168 19.47 7.18 -6.74
CA ILE A 168 19.57 5.72 -6.76
C ILE A 168 20.48 5.32 -7.91
N THR A 169 21.62 4.67 -7.62
CA THR A 169 22.54 4.16 -8.63
C THR A 169 22.47 2.64 -8.71
N ILE A 170 22.34 2.12 -9.92
CA ILE A 170 22.38 0.69 -10.20
C ILE A 170 23.56 0.42 -11.09
N LYS A 171 24.34 -0.61 -10.78
CA LYS A 171 25.57 -1.00 -11.47
C LYS A 171 25.40 -2.32 -12.20
N ASN A 172 26.25 -2.56 -13.20
CA ASN A 172 26.31 -3.83 -13.94
C ASN A 172 24.95 -4.26 -14.51
N LEU A 173 24.33 -3.38 -15.30
CA LEU A 173 23.07 -3.68 -15.98
C LEU A 173 23.32 -4.43 -17.28
N HIS A 174 22.67 -5.57 -17.45
CA HIS A 174 22.78 -6.39 -18.67
C HIS A 174 21.62 -6.13 -19.62
N ALA A 175 21.93 -6.09 -20.92
CA ALA A 175 20.94 -5.85 -21.97
C ALA A 175 19.75 -6.81 -21.87
N ASN A 176 18.55 -6.26 -21.97
CA ASN A 176 17.25 -6.96 -21.92
C ASN A 176 16.95 -7.74 -20.60
N LYS A 177 17.78 -7.59 -19.56
CA LYS A 177 17.48 -8.16 -18.24
C LYS A 177 16.72 -7.15 -17.39
N LYS A 178 15.57 -7.59 -16.88
CA LYS A 178 14.71 -6.75 -16.05
C LYS A 178 15.24 -6.67 -14.62
N ILE A 179 15.48 -5.45 -14.14
CA ILE A 179 15.79 -5.15 -12.75
C ILE A 179 14.55 -4.56 -12.09
N ILE A 180 14.22 -5.02 -10.89
CA ILE A 180 13.09 -4.54 -10.09
C ILE A 180 13.63 -4.01 -8.78
N ILE A 181 13.33 -2.74 -8.47
CA ILE A 181 13.55 -2.13 -7.16
C ILE A 181 12.17 -1.93 -6.53
N ASP A 182 11.90 -2.68 -5.48
CA ASP A 182 10.62 -2.61 -4.77
C ASP A 182 10.75 -1.77 -3.50
N GLY A 183 10.15 -0.57 -3.53
CA GLY A 183 10.13 0.35 -2.38
C GLY A 183 9.16 -0.09 -1.27
N LYS A 184 8.27 -1.06 -1.52
CA LYS A 184 7.34 -1.58 -0.53
C LYS A 184 7.95 -2.73 0.26
N GLU A 185 8.60 -3.66 -0.45
CA GLU A 185 9.22 -4.85 0.15
C GLU A 185 10.69 -4.62 0.54
N GLY A 186 11.30 -3.51 0.08
CA GLY A 186 12.71 -3.21 0.36
C GLY A 186 13.67 -4.19 -0.33
N THR A 187 13.41 -4.53 -1.60
CA THR A 187 14.20 -5.51 -2.35
C THR A 187 14.70 -4.96 -3.69
N VAL A 188 15.84 -5.48 -4.14
CA VAL A 188 16.36 -5.24 -5.49
C VAL A 188 16.68 -6.59 -6.13
N THR A 189 16.06 -6.87 -7.27
CA THR A 189 16.21 -8.14 -7.97
C THR A 189 16.46 -7.95 -9.46
N GLU A 190 17.27 -8.82 -10.08
CA GLU A 190 17.39 -9.00 -11.52
C GLU A 190 16.95 -10.41 -11.85
N GLU A 191 15.89 -10.57 -12.65
CA GLU A 191 15.30 -11.88 -12.98
C GLU A 191 15.07 -12.76 -11.73
N CYS A 192 14.52 -12.19 -10.64
CA CYS A 192 14.28 -12.83 -9.34
C CYS A 192 15.54 -13.17 -8.52
N ILE A 193 16.74 -12.80 -8.97
CA ILE A 193 17.98 -12.97 -8.22
C ILE A 193 18.29 -11.66 -7.49
N ASN A 194 18.70 -11.74 -6.22
CA ASN A 194 19.05 -10.56 -5.43
C ASN A 194 20.25 -9.81 -6.06
N LYS A 195 20.02 -8.53 -6.38
CA LYS A 195 21.00 -7.62 -6.98
C LYS A 195 21.35 -6.43 -6.08
N PHE A 196 21.02 -6.48 -4.81
CA PHE A 196 21.26 -5.35 -3.89
C PHE A 196 22.73 -4.92 -3.83
N LYS A 197 23.68 -5.84 -3.98
CA LYS A 197 25.13 -5.56 -3.97
C LYS A 197 25.57 -4.63 -5.11
N ASP A 198 24.85 -4.63 -6.22
CA ASP A 198 25.12 -3.80 -7.39
C ASP A 198 24.36 -2.47 -7.34
N THR A 199 23.89 -2.05 -6.19
CA THR A 199 23.18 -0.80 -6.00
C THR A 199 23.88 0.11 -5.01
N ASP A 200 23.71 1.42 -5.22
CA ASP A 200 24.06 2.46 -4.26
C ASP A 200 22.77 3.26 -4.03
N LEU A 201 22.09 2.94 -2.91
CA LEU A 201 20.85 3.57 -2.50
C LEU A 201 20.80 3.66 -0.98
N TRP A 202 20.47 4.85 -0.48
CA TRP A 202 20.25 5.13 0.94
C TRP A 202 18.81 4.90 1.37
N GLU A 203 17.88 5.10 0.44
CA GLU A 203 16.44 4.91 0.63
C GLU A 203 15.86 4.18 -0.58
N PHE A 204 14.90 3.30 -0.31
CA PHE A 204 14.12 2.64 -1.36
C PHE A 204 13.20 3.63 -2.08
N PRO A 205 12.80 3.35 -3.34
CA PRO A 205 11.99 4.26 -4.14
C PRO A 205 10.67 4.64 -3.49
N PHE A 206 10.40 5.93 -3.48
CA PHE A 206 9.11 6.51 -3.10
C PHE A 206 8.79 7.74 -3.94
N LEU A 207 7.52 8.13 -3.90
CA LEU A 207 7.02 9.36 -4.49
C LEU A 207 6.39 10.25 -3.42
N ASN A 208 6.68 11.54 -3.47
CA ASN A 208 6.02 12.52 -2.62
C ASN A 208 4.66 12.94 -3.21
N PRO A 209 3.72 13.41 -2.39
CA PRO A 209 2.50 14.04 -2.88
C PRO A 209 2.81 15.19 -3.84
N GLY A 210 2.03 15.31 -4.92
CA GLY A 210 2.23 16.34 -5.92
C GLY A 210 3.11 15.94 -7.09
N ILE A 211 3.95 16.84 -7.60
CA ILE A 211 4.76 16.64 -8.81
C ILE A 211 6.15 16.12 -8.42
N ASN A 212 6.51 14.94 -8.94
CA ASN A 212 7.84 14.35 -8.84
C ASN A 212 8.49 14.35 -10.21
N LYS A 213 9.66 14.99 -10.33
CA LYS A 213 10.47 14.95 -11.55
C LYS A 213 11.48 13.82 -11.45
N ILE A 214 11.28 12.78 -12.23
CA ILE A 214 12.21 11.66 -12.33
C ILE A 214 13.15 11.95 -13.50
N SER A 215 14.46 11.78 -13.30
CA SER A 215 15.46 11.90 -14.37
C SER A 215 16.43 10.73 -14.34
N LEU A 216 16.85 10.33 -15.53
CA LEU A 216 17.75 9.21 -15.79
C LEU A 216 19.08 9.75 -16.33
N SER A 217 20.21 9.20 -15.89
CA SER A 217 21.53 9.56 -16.42
C SER A 217 21.77 9.05 -17.84
N LYS A 218 21.01 8.05 -18.28
CA LYS A 218 21.09 7.41 -19.60
C LYS A 218 19.69 7.07 -20.11
N ASN A 219 19.46 7.33 -21.40
CA ASN A 219 18.18 7.09 -22.06
C ASN A 219 18.10 5.74 -22.81
N SER A 220 19.07 4.86 -22.61
CA SER A 220 19.12 3.52 -23.20
C SER A 220 18.36 2.46 -22.37
N CYS A 221 17.47 2.91 -21.48
CA CYS A 221 16.64 2.04 -20.63
C CYS A 221 15.17 2.39 -20.79
N ASP A 222 14.33 1.37 -20.76
CA ASP A 222 12.90 1.52 -20.48
C ASP A 222 12.68 1.41 -18.98
N VAL A 223 12.06 2.42 -18.37
CA VAL A 223 11.76 2.45 -16.93
C VAL A 223 10.26 2.50 -16.73
N VAL A 224 9.74 1.63 -15.84
CA VAL A 224 8.33 1.60 -15.47
C VAL A 224 8.24 1.85 -13.97
N VAL A 225 7.53 2.89 -13.57
CA VAL A 225 7.27 3.23 -12.17
C VAL A 225 5.83 2.86 -11.84
N LYS A 226 5.64 1.99 -10.85
CA LYS A 226 4.34 1.55 -10.34
C LYS A 226 4.17 2.02 -8.91
N TYR A 227 3.01 2.55 -8.58
CA TYR A 227 2.73 3.02 -7.23
C TYR A 227 1.23 3.05 -6.94
N GLU A 228 0.89 2.89 -5.67
CA GLU A 228 -0.48 2.98 -5.14
C GLU A 228 -0.58 4.26 -4.30
N PRO A 229 -1.23 5.34 -4.79
CA PRO A 229 -1.35 6.59 -4.03
C PRO A 229 -1.93 6.37 -2.64
N ARG A 230 -1.27 6.90 -1.60
CA ARG A 230 -1.69 6.79 -0.19
C ARG A 230 -2.39 8.06 0.29
N TYR A 231 -3.29 7.87 1.26
CA TYR A 231 -4.12 8.94 1.82
C TYR A 231 -4.18 8.88 3.35
N LEU A 232 -4.28 10.05 3.96
CA LEU A 232 -4.60 10.21 5.39
C LEU A 232 -6.03 9.73 5.72
#